data_931dad95d6da5140fde373d048ff0b09
#
_entry.id   931dad95d6da5140fde373d048ff0b09
#
_cell.length_a   1.000
_cell.length_b   1.000
_cell.length_c   1.000
_cell.angle_alpha   90.00
_cell.angle_beta   90.00
_cell.angle_gamma   90.00
#
_symmetry.space_group_name_H-M   'P 1'
#
loop_
_entity.id
_entity.type
_entity.pdbx_description
1 polymer ?
#
loop_
_entity_poly.entity_id
_entity_poly.type
_entity_poly.pdbx_seq_one_letter_code
_entity_poly.pdbx_strand_id
1 'polypeptide(L)'
;MLPEFTFGLVVFLIGVGAYTVTAAISDIRIKKIPNKLTIPFFGAGIVYQLVFHGLAGLGEGFLGFAVGFGLLFLLWVIGSGGGGDVKLMGGLSMWLGWKLTIMVLIGSVLFAAIGTFGVVVYSMFSRGVYDTKDKYLATGKLKKGEKPKKETLQQKQHRRPMGYAVPVALATWAVVAWQLPQFPWIGGKVLAGLF
;
A
#
# COMPACT_ATOMS: atom_id res chain seq x y z
N MET A 1 27.99 16.06 2.12
CA MET A 1 27.09 17.10 1.57
C MET A 1 25.67 16.68 1.88
N LEU A 2 24.93 17.50 2.61
CA LEU A 2 23.51 17.24 2.86
C LEU A 2 22.75 17.42 1.53
N PRO A 3 21.77 16.57 1.21
CA PRO A 3 20.98 16.72 0.00
C PRO A 3 20.28 18.10 0.03
N GLU A 4 20.40 18.86 -1.05
CA GLU A 4 19.61 20.08 -1.20
C GLU A 4 18.14 19.67 -1.28
N PHE A 5 17.39 19.94 -0.21
CA PHE A 5 15.96 19.69 -0.17
C PHE A 5 15.25 20.63 -1.15
N THR A 6 15.06 20.17 -2.35
CA THR A 6 14.23 20.89 -3.32
C THR A 6 12.81 20.97 -2.79
N PHE A 7 12.16 22.14 -2.95
CA PHE A 7 10.79 22.38 -2.46
C PHE A 7 9.81 21.26 -2.88
N GLY A 8 9.96 20.75 -4.12
CA GLY A 8 9.19 19.60 -4.61
C GLY A 8 9.36 18.32 -3.77
N LEU A 9 10.58 18.02 -3.31
CA LEU A 9 10.84 16.87 -2.43
C LEU A 9 10.16 17.02 -1.07
N VAL A 10 10.20 18.22 -0.49
CA VAL A 10 9.51 18.50 0.78
C VAL A 10 8.01 18.29 0.65
N VAL A 11 7.39 18.83 -0.42
CA VAL A 11 5.96 18.64 -0.71
C VAL A 11 5.63 17.15 -0.89
N PHE A 12 6.48 16.40 -1.60
CA PHE A 12 6.33 14.96 -1.77
C PHE A 12 6.36 14.22 -0.43
N LEU A 13 7.38 14.46 0.38
CA LEU A 13 7.55 13.77 1.68
C LEU A 13 6.39 14.07 2.64
N ILE A 14 5.97 15.34 2.71
CA ILE A 14 4.81 15.73 3.54
C ILE A 14 3.52 15.09 3.02
N GLY A 15 3.25 15.18 1.72
CA GLY A 15 2.04 14.63 1.12
C GLY A 15 1.94 13.12 1.29
N VAL A 16 2.99 12.39 0.87
CA VAL A 16 3.05 10.93 1.00
C VAL A 16 3.02 10.50 2.47
N GLY A 17 3.71 11.26 3.35
CA GLY A 17 3.72 11.02 4.79
C GLY A 17 2.34 11.17 5.42
N ALA A 18 1.69 12.30 5.20
CA ALA A 18 0.35 12.55 5.71
C ALA A 18 -0.65 11.49 5.21
N TYR A 19 -0.57 11.12 3.94
CA TYR A 19 -1.44 10.12 3.34
C TYR A 19 -1.24 8.73 3.94
N THR A 20 0.00 8.24 3.98
CA THR A 20 0.31 6.89 4.47
C THR A 20 -0.03 6.75 5.95
N VAL A 21 0.29 7.76 6.78
CA VAL A 21 -0.05 7.78 8.20
C VAL A 21 -1.57 7.80 8.41
N THR A 22 -2.28 8.69 7.72
CA THR A 22 -3.74 8.79 7.84
C THR A 22 -4.43 7.52 7.37
N ALA A 23 -3.94 6.92 6.27
CA ALA A 23 -4.47 5.66 5.75
C ALA A 23 -4.22 4.50 6.73
N ALA A 24 -3.02 4.40 7.31
CA ALA A 24 -2.69 3.39 8.31
C ALA A 24 -3.56 3.52 9.57
N ILE A 25 -3.75 4.74 10.09
CA ILE A 25 -4.64 5.01 11.24
C ILE A 25 -6.08 4.61 10.90
N SER A 26 -6.58 5.00 9.73
CA SER A 26 -7.93 4.66 9.27
C SER A 26 -8.13 3.14 9.16
N ASP A 27 -7.14 2.44 8.60
CA ASP A 27 -7.18 1.00 8.43
C ASP A 27 -7.14 0.25 9.78
N ILE A 28 -6.33 0.70 10.73
CA ILE A 28 -6.28 0.13 12.08
C ILE A 28 -7.59 0.36 12.83
N ARG A 29 -8.17 1.57 12.75
CA ARG A 29 -9.35 1.95 13.55
C ARG A 29 -10.65 1.41 12.98
N ILE A 30 -10.88 1.59 11.68
CA ILE A 30 -12.17 1.31 11.03
C ILE A 30 -12.08 0.22 9.95
N LYS A 31 -10.89 -0.33 9.69
CA LYS A 31 -10.62 -1.35 8.65
C LYS A 31 -11.20 -0.97 7.28
N LYS A 32 -11.24 0.32 6.99
CA LYS A 32 -11.72 0.90 5.72
C LYS A 32 -10.88 2.11 5.35
N ILE A 33 -10.61 2.28 4.06
CA ILE A 33 -9.94 3.46 3.52
C ILE A 33 -11.01 4.32 2.87
N PRO A 34 -11.31 5.53 3.40
CA PRO A 34 -12.38 6.37 2.92
C PRO A 34 -12.01 7.01 1.57
N ASN A 35 -12.97 7.10 0.66
CA ASN A 35 -12.79 7.80 -0.62
C ASN A 35 -12.46 9.28 -0.44
N LYS A 36 -12.93 9.88 0.67
CA LYS A 36 -12.63 11.27 1.04
C LYS A 36 -11.14 11.52 1.26
N LEU A 37 -10.35 10.47 1.53
CA LEU A 37 -8.90 10.55 1.64
C LEU A 37 -8.22 10.26 0.29
N THR A 38 -8.64 9.20 -0.41
CA THR A 38 -7.94 8.70 -1.61
C THR A 38 -8.16 9.58 -2.83
N ILE A 39 -9.39 10.09 -3.05
CA ILE A 39 -9.70 10.89 -4.23
C ILE A 39 -9.01 12.26 -4.22
N PRO A 40 -9.06 13.05 -3.13
CA PRO A 40 -8.32 14.32 -3.09
C PRO A 40 -6.81 14.11 -3.17
N PHE A 41 -6.28 13.05 -2.57
CA PHE A 41 -4.85 12.77 -2.63
C PHE A 41 -4.40 12.37 -4.04
N PHE A 42 -5.20 11.60 -4.76
CA PHE A 42 -4.96 11.31 -6.18
C PHE A 42 -4.96 12.59 -7.02
N GLY A 43 -5.95 13.46 -6.83
CA GLY A 43 -6.02 14.76 -7.52
C GLY A 43 -4.81 15.65 -7.20
N ALA A 44 -4.39 15.70 -5.93
CA ALA A 44 -3.17 16.40 -5.52
C ALA A 44 -1.91 15.82 -6.19
N GLY A 45 -1.87 14.50 -6.42
CA GLY A 45 -0.80 13.83 -7.16
C GLY A 45 -0.72 14.28 -8.62
N ILE A 46 -1.85 14.44 -9.29
CA ILE A 46 -1.90 14.99 -10.65
C ILE A 46 -1.30 16.40 -10.68
N VAL A 47 -1.73 17.26 -9.77
CA VAL A 47 -1.22 18.63 -9.66
C VAL A 47 0.28 18.64 -9.36
N TYR A 48 0.71 17.80 -8.40
CA TYR A 48 2.12 17.66 -8.04
C TYR A 48 2.98 17.27 -9.25
N GLN A 49 2.60 16.22 -9.97
CA GLN A 49 3.35 15.75 -11.14
C GLN A 49 3.40 16.82 -12.23
N LEU A 50 2.28 17.48 -12.49
CA LEU A 50 2.21 18.52 -13.51
C LEU A 50 3.08 19.75 -13.15
N VAL A 51 3.04 20.20 -11.91
CA VAL A 51 3.75 21.40 -11.44
C VAL A 51 5.25 21.18 -11.33
N PHE A 52 5.69 20.05 -10.80
CA PHE A 52 7.10 19.79 -10.50
C PHE A 52 7.83 19.01 -11.61
N HIS A 53 7.11 18.21 -12.41
CA HIS A 53 7.72 17.33 -13.42
C HIS A 53 7.14 17.53 -14.83
N GLY A 54 6.13 18.41 -14.98
CA GLY A 54 5.50 18.71 -16.27
C GLY A 54 4.70 17.50 -16.83
N LEU A 55 4.51 17.50 -18.17
CA LEU A 55 3.75 16.44 -18.85
C LEU A 55 4.43 15.06 -18.76
N ALA A 56 5.76 15.02 -18.75
CA ALA A 56 6.50 13.77 -18.59
C ALA A 56 6.25 13.15 -17.22
N GLY A 57 6.30 13.94 -16.14
CA GLY A 57 5.97 13.49 -14.81
C GLY A 57 4.51 13.04 -14.68
N LEU A 58 3.59 13.73 -15.36
CA LEU A 58 2.19 13.32 -15.40
C LEU A 58 2.05 11.92 -16.05
N GLY A 59 2.77 11.66 -17.15
CA GLY A 59 2.83 10.34 -17.78
C GLY A 59 3.36 9.25 -16.83
N GLU A 60 4.46 9.54 -16.13
CA GLU A 60 5.04 8.66 -15.10
C GLU A 60 4.03 8.38 -13.97
N GLY A 61 3.30 9.38 -13.51
CA GLY A 61 2.25 9.23 -12.49
C GLY A 61 1.11 8.35 -12.95
N PHE A 62 0.61 8.53 -14.18
CA PHE A 62 -0.44 7.68 -14.74
C PHE A 62 0.04 6.26 -14.99
N LEU A 63 1.28 6.03 -15.43
CA LEU A 63 1.87 4.69 -15.50
C LEU A 63 1.96 4.06 -14.11
N GLY A 64 2.37 4.82 -13.10
CA GLY A 64 2.36 4.38 -11.72
C GLY A 64 0.97 3.98 -11.26
N PHE A 65 -0.04 4.81 -11.55
CA PHE A 65 -1.43 4.50 -11.26
C PHE A 65 -1.90 3.22 -11.97
N ALA A 66 -1.60 3.07 -13.26
CA ALA A 66 -1.98 1.88 -14.02
C ALA A 66 -1.37 0.60 -13.42
N VAL A 67 -0.12 0.65 -12.98
CA VAL A 67 0.56 -0.47 -12.32
C VAL A 67 -0.03 -0.74 -10.94
N GLY A 68 -0.07 0.28 -10.06
CA GLY A 68 -0.46 0.11 -8.66
C GLY A 68 -1.94 -0.19 -8.50
N PHE A 69 -2.79 0.61 -9.13
CA PHE A 69 -4.24 0.40 -9.11
C PHE A 69 -4.62 -0.83 -9.94
N GLY A 70 -4.11 -0.96 -11.17
CA GLY A 70 -4.50 -2.02 -12.09
C GLY A 70 -4.20 -3.41 -11.56
N LEU A 71 -2.98 -3.64 -11.04
CA LEU A 71 -2.61 -4.94 -10.47
C LEU A 71 -3.51 -5.32 -9.28
N LEU A 72 -3.70 -4.41 -8.33
CA LEU A 72 -4.52 -4.69 -7.16
C LEU A 72 -6.02 -4.76 -7.50
N PHE A 73 -6.47 -4.02 -8.51
CA PHE A 73 -7.84 -4.10 -9.02
C PHE A 73 -8.10 -5.49 -9.62
N LEU A 74 -7.18 -6.02 -10.43
CA LEU A 74 -7.28 -7.39 -10.96
C LEU A 74 -7.36 -8.42 -9.82
N LEU A 75 -6.50 -8.31 -8.81
CA LEU A 75 -6.56 -9.17 -7.62
C LEU A 75 -7.88 -9.04 -6.86
N TRP A 76 -8.46 -7.85 -6.81
CA TRP A 76 -9.75 -7.62 -6.19
C TRP A 76 -10.89 -8.26 -6.97
N VAL A 77 -10.89 -8.16 -8.31
CA VAL A 77 -11.88 -8.81 -9.18
C VAL A 77 -11.85 -10.33 -9.05
N ILE A 78 -10.66 -10.93 -8.94
CA ILE A 78 -10.47 -12.37 -8.69
C ILE A 78 -10.91 -12.78 -7.26
N GLY A 79 -11.20 -11.78 -6.38
CA GLY A 79 -11.63 -12.04 -5.00
C GLY A 79 -10.48 -12.27 -4.01
N SER A 80 -9.23 -12.05 -4.42
CA SER A 80 -8.03 -12.19 -3.57
C SER A 80 -7.66 -10.90 -2.83
N GLY A 81 -8.04 -9.72 -3.37
CA GLY A 81 -7.69 -8.40 -2.84
C GLY A 81 -8.77 -7.72 -2.02
N GLY A 82 -8.41 -6.68 -1.26
CA GLY A 82 -9.34 -5.76 -0.61
C GLY A 82 -9.58 -4.51 -1.46
N GLY A 83 -10.85 -4.07 -1.62
CA GLY A 83 -11.14 -2.83 -2.35
C GLY A 83 -10.54 -1.56 -1.71
N GLY A 84 -10.20 -1.61 -0.40
CA GLY A 84 -9.45 -0.56 0.28
C GLY A 84 -8.00 -0.47 -0.21
N ASP A 85 -7.36 -1.62 -0.41
CA ASP A 85 -5.97 -1.75 -0.84
C ASP A 85 -5.77 -1.17 -2.25
N VAL A 86 -6.75 -1.45 -3.15
CA VAL A 86 -6.80 -0.88 -4.51
C VAL A 86 -6.83 0.64 -4.49
N LYS A 87 -7.69 1.22 -3.65
CA LYS A 87 -7.84 2.67 -3.52
C LYS A 87 -6.60 3.32 -2.92
N LEU A 88 -6.01 2.69 -1.90
CA LEU A 88 -4.79 3.14 -1.26
C LEU A 88 -3.65 3.26 -2.27
N MET A 89 -3.39 2.18 -3.00
CA MET A 89 -2.32 2.16 -4.00
C MET A 89 -2.64 3.07 -5.18
N GLY A 90 -3.90 3.16 -5.61
CA GLY A 90 -4.30 4.08 -6.67
C GLY A 90 -3.97 5.54 -6.34
N GLY A 91 -4.25 6.00 -5.11
CA GLY A 91 -3.87 7.34 -4.67
C GLY A 91 -2.36 7.52 -4.56
N LEU A 92 -1.67 6.55 -3.98
CA LEU A 92 -0.24 6.62 -3.70
C LEU A 92 0.61 6.57 -4.97
N SER A 93 0.27 5.68 -5.90
CA SER A 93 1.06 5.42 -7.09
C SER A 93 1.12 6.59 -8.07
N MET A 94 0.11 7.49 -8.04
CA MET A 94 0.14 8.73 -8.81
C MET A 94 1.28 9.66 -8.38
N TRP A 95 1.63 9.67 -7.09
CA TRP A 95 2.76 10.44 -6.55
C TRP A 95 4.10 9.77 -6.78
N LEU A 96 4.14 8.44 -6.69
CA LEU A 96 5.37 7.65 -6.75
C LEU A 96 5.91 7.49 -8.19
N GLY A 97 5.04 7.51 -9.20
CA GLY A 97 5.40 7.05 -10.53
C GLY A 97 5.55 5.52 -10.58
N TRP A 98 5.81 4.95 -11.75
CA TRP A 98 5.74 3.50 -11.95
C TRP A 98 6.88 2.71 -11.28
N LYS A 99 8.12 3.24 -11.31
CA LYS A 99 9.30 2.56 -10.74
C LYS A 99 9.15 2.36 -9.22
N LEU A 100 8.89 3.46 -8.49
CA LEU A 100 8.70 3.39 -7.04
C LEU A 100 7.45 2.61 -6.65
N THR A 101 6.39 2.70 -7.45
CA THR A 101 5.17 1.92 -7.24
C THR A 101 5.44 0.41 -7.24
N ILE A 102 6.23 -0.10 -8.20
CA ILE A 102 6.61 -1.52 -8.24
C ILE A 102 7.42 -1.90 -6.99
N MET A 103 8.40 -1.07 -6.61
CA MET A 103 9.21 -1.33 -5.42
C MET A 103 8.36 -1.35 -4.14
N VAL A 104 7.43 -0.41 -4.02
CA VAL A 104 6.49 -0.36 -2.88
C VAL A 104 5.52 -1.54 -2.89
N LEU A 105 5.03 -1.98 -4.05
CA LEU A 105 4.20 -3.18 -4.15
C LEU A 105 4.94 -4.43 -3.67
N ILE A 106 6.15 -4.67 -4.15
CA ILE A 106 6.98 -5.80 -3.72
C ILE A 106 7.27 -5.70 -2.22
N GLY A 107 7.74 -4.53 -1.76
CA GLY A 107 8.01 -4.28 -0.35
C GLY A 107 6.79 -4.48 0.54
N SER A 108 5.61 -4.01 0.10
CA SER A 108 4.37 -4.16 0.87
C SER A 108 3.95 -5.62 1.04
N VAL A 109 4.15 -6.46 0.02
CA VAL A 109 3.90 -7.91 0.12
C VAL A 109 4.85 -8.55 1.13
N LEU A 110 6.14 -8.20 1.10
CA LEU A 110 7.13 -8.70 2.05
C LEU A 110 6.79 -8.26 3.50
N PHE A 111 6.51 -6.97 3.72
CA PHE A 111 6.11 -6.48 5.04
C PHE A 111 4.78 -7.09 5.52
N ALA A 112 3.83 -7.32 4.62
CA ALA A 112 2.56 -7.99 4.96
C ALA A 112 2.80 -9.46 5.34
N ALA A 113 3.67 -10.17 4.64
CA ALA A 113 4.02 -11.55 4.97
C ALA A 113 4.72 -11.64 6.33
N ILE A 114 5.74 -10.80 6.57
CA ILE A 114 6.46 -10.74 7.85
C ILE A 114 5.51 -10.35 8.99
N GLY A 115 4.69 -9.32 8.81
CA GLY A 115 3.74 -8.86 9.81
C GLY A 115 2.69 -9.93 10.15
N THR A 116 2.14 -10.60 9.13
CA THR A 116 1.19 -11.70 9.32
C THR A 116 1.84 -12.87 10.06
N PHE A 117 3.04 -13.25 9.65
CA PHE A 117 3.80 -14.31 10.32
C PHE A 117 4.05 -13.96 11.80
N GLY A 118 4.51 -12.73 12.07
CA GLY A 118 4.73 -12.26 13.45
C GLY A 118 3.47 -12.30 14.32
N VAL A 119 2.32 -11.85 13.78
CA VAL A 119 1.04 -11.89 14.50
C VAL A 119 0.60 -13.34 14.76
N VAL A 120 0.77 -14.24 13.81
CA VAL A 120 0.42 -15.66 13.98
C VAL A 120 1.30 -16.31 15.03
N VAL A 121 2.61 -16.11 14.97
CA VAL A 121 3.56 -16.64 15.96
C VAL A 121 3.25 -16.11 17.37
N TYR A 122 3.06 -14.79 17.51
CA TYR A 122 2.65 -14.18 18.77
C TYR A 122 1.34 -14.76 19.32
N SER A 123 0.34 -14.97 18.44
CA SER A 123 -0.94 -15.55 18.81
C SER A 123 -0.79 -17.01 19.28
N MET A 124 0.10 -17.77 18.66
CA MET A 124 0.40 -19.15 19.08
C MET A 124 1.00 -19.21 20.49
N PHE A 125 1.92 -18.29 20.81
CA PHE A 125 2.52 -18.23 22.15
C PHE A 125 1.56 -17.69 23.21
N SER A 126 0.69 -16.73 22.86
CA SER A 126 -0.21 -16.04 23.82
C SER A 126 -1.52 -16.79 24.07
N ARG A 127 -2.08 -17.52 23.10
CA ARG A 127 -3.42 -18.12 23.14
C ARG A 127 -3.46 -19.63 22.91
N GLY A 128 -2.32 -20.22 22.58
CA GLY A 128 -2.23 -21.62 22.21
C GLY A 128 -2.50 -21.89 20.72
N VAL A 129 -1.96 -23.01 20.23
CA VAL A 129 -1.97 -23.38 18.81
C VAL A 129 -3.38 -23.64 18.28
N TYR A 130 -4.27 -24.23 19.11
CA TYR A 130 -5.62 -24.61 18.70
C TYR A 130 -6.53 -23.41 18.47
N ASP A 131 -6.54 -22.44 19.38
CA ASP A 131 -7.34 -21.19 19.24
C ASP A 131 -6.88 -20.32 18.06
N THR A 132 -5.57 -20.30 17.80
CA THR A 132 -4.98 -19.58 16.67
C THR A 132 -5.40 -20.22 15.36
N LYS A 133 -5.40 -21.55 15.26
CA LYS A 133 -5.82 -22.30 14.10
C LYS A 133 -7.29 -22.05 13.74
N ASP A 134 -8.18 -22.06 14.71
CA ASP A 134 -9.61 -21.84 14.50
C ASP A 134 -9.91 -20.38 14.10
N LYS A 135 -9.10 -19.44 14.55
CA LYS A 135 -9.28 -18.01 14.24
C LYS A 135 -8.79 -17.62 12.85
N TYR A 136 -7.64 -18.13 12.41
CA TYR A 136 -6.97 -17.67 11.19
C TYR A 136 -7.04 -18.66 10.04
N LEU A 137 -7.08 -19.96 10.33
CA LEU A 137 -7.31 -20.99 9.33
C LEU A 137 -8.81 -21.29 9.30
N ALA A 138 -9.45 -21.05 8.17
CA ALA A 138 -10.87 -21.36 7.95
C ALA A 138 -11.12 -22.88 7.90
N THR A 139 -10.64 -23.60 8.92
CA THR A 139 -10.95 -25.01 9.11
C THR A 139 -12.28 -25.05 9.87
N GLY A 140 -13.35 -24.55 9.24
CA GLY A 140 -14.69 -24.84 9.73
C GLY A 140 -14.82 -26.35 9.84
N LYS A 141 -14.93 -26.88 11.05
CA LYS A 141 -15.47 -28.21 11.27
C LYS A 141 -16.89 -28.18 10.69
N LEU A 142 -17.01 -28.52 9.41
CA LEU A 142 -18.30 -28.80 8.79
C LEU A 142 -18.90 -29.93 9.62
N LYS A 143 -19.94 -29.63 10.38
CA LYS A 143 -20.82 -30.68 10.94
C LYS A 143 -21.27 -31.50 9.75
N LYS A 144 -21.12 -32.82 9.85
CA LYS A 144 -21.47 -33.78 8.81
C LYS A 144 -22.88 -33.45 8.27
N GLY A 145 -22.98 -32.91 7.02
CA GLY A 145 -24.26 -32.54 6.39
C GLY A 145 -24.48 -31.04 6.09
N GLU A 146 -23.66 -30.10 6.60
CA GLU A 146 -23.80 -28.68 6.26
C GLU A 146 -22.98 -28.31 5.01
N LYS A 147 -23.66 -27.72 4.02
CA LYS A 147 -22.99 -27.13 2.86
C LYS A 147 -22.15 -25.94 3.33
N PRO A 148 -20.92 -25.75 2.80
CA PRO A 148 -20.07 -24.61 3.18
C PRO A 148 -20.81 -23.29 2.88
N LYS A 149 -21.20 -22.56 3.92
CA LYS A 149 -21.74 -21.21 3.77
C LYS A 149 -20.64 -20.35 3.14
N LYS A 150 -20.89 -19.80 1.96
CA LYS A 150 -20.00 -18.82 1.33
C LYS A 150 -19.82 -17.63 2.29
N GLU A 151 -18.63 -17.48 2.83
CA GLU A 151 -18.31 -16.35 3.71
C GLU A 151 -18.51 -15.03 2.96
N THR A 152 -19.17 -14.08 3.61
CA THR A 152 -19.30 -12.72 3.08
C THR A 152 -17.94 -12.01 3.09
N LEU A 153 -17.75 -11.06 2.17
CA LEU A 153 -16.52 -10.25 2.08
C LEU A 153 -16.19 -9.55 3.42
N GLN A 154 -17.23 -9.16 4.19
CA GLN A 154 -17.07 -8.57 5.52
C GLN A 154 -16.47 -9.54 6.53
N GLN A 155 -16.87 -10.81 6.52
CA GLN A 155 -16.33 -11.84 7.39
C GLN A 155 -14.86 -12.14 7.07
N LYS A 156 -14.51 -12.18 5.77
CA LYS A 156 -13.11 -12.30 5.33
C LYS A 156 -12.24 -11.11 5.78
N GLN A 157 -12.78 -9.88 5.74
CA GLN A 157 -12.06 -8.69 6.21
C GLN A 157 -11.81 -8.70 7.73
N HIS A 158 -12.78 -9.18 8.52
CA HIS A 158 -12.61 -9.28 9.98
C HIS A 158 -11.58 -10.34 10.41
N ARG A 159 -11.33 -11.35 9.59
CA ARG A 159 -10.32 -12.41 9.87
C ARG A 159 -8.90 -11.98 9.53
N ARG A 160 -8.68 -10.92 8.77
CA ARG A 160 -7.32 -10.47 8.45
C ARG A 160 -6.61 -10.06 9.74
N PRO A 161 -5.44 -10.65 10.05
CA PRO A 161 -4.70 -10.35 11.26
C PRO A 161 -4.18 -8.90 11.28
N MET A 162 -3.93 -8.33 10.11
CA MET A 162 -3.37 -6.99 9.95
C MET A 162 -3.99 -6.29 8.73
N GLY A 163 -4.24 -4.98 8.83
CA GLY A 163 -4.65 -4.15 7.70
C GLY A 163 -3.50 -3.97 6.71
N TYR A 164 -3.80 -3.89 5.43
CA TYR A 164 -2.78 -3.77 4.38
C TYR A 164 -2.12 -2.38 4.31
N ALA A 165 -2.78 -1.35 4.84
CA ALA A 165 -2.24 0.01 4.80
C ALA A 165 -0.95 0.18 5.62
N VAL A 166 -0.79 -0.58 6.71
CA VAL A 166 0.44 -0.55 7.53
C VAL A 166 1.64 -1.10 6.76
N PRO A 167 1.59 -2.31 6.17
CA PRO A 167 2.65 -2.81 5.28
C PRO A 167 2.99 -1.87 4.13
N VAL A 168 1.98 -1.26 3.49
CA VAL A 168 2.21 -0.27 2.40
C VAL A 168 2.93 0.97 2.93
N ALA A 169 2.52 1.50 4.08
CA ALA A 169 3.19 2.64 4.70
C ALA A 169 4.66 2.34 5.01
N LEU A 170 4.95 1.19 5.63
CA LEU A 170 6.31 0.76 5.94
C LEU A 170 7.15 0.57 4.66
N ALA A 171 6.59 -0.09 3.64
CA ALA A 171 7.25 -0.29 2.36
C ALA A 171 7.55 1.04 1.67
N THR A 172 6.58 1.97 1.67
CA THR A 172 6.75 3.29 1.08
C THR A 172 7.92 4.03 1.72
N TRP A 173 7.96 4.07 3.05
CA TRP A 173 9.02 4.76 3.77
C TRP A 173 10.37 4.06 3.65
N ALA A 174 10.41 2.73 3.61
CA ALA A 174 11.65 1.98 3.36
C ALA A 174 12.19 2.28 1.95
N VAL A 175 11.32 2.26 0.93
CA VAL A 175 11.71 2.57 -0.46
C VAL A 175 12.12 4.04 -0.61
N VAL A 176 11.38 4.96 -0.01
CA VAL A 176 11.72 6.40 -0.04
C VAL A 176 13.06 6.64 0.64
N ALA A 177 13.30 6.07 1.84
CA ALA A 177 14.58 6.20 2.54
C ALA A 177 15.74 5.59 1.76
N TRP A 178 15.53 4.46 1.10
CA TRP A 178 16.53 3.84 0.23
C TRP A 178 16.87 4.73 -0.97
N GLN A 179 15.87 5.36 -1.57
CA GLN A 179 16.01 6.16 -2.78
C GLN A 179 16.43 7.62 -2.49
N LEU A 180 16.23 8.13 -1.26
CA LEU A 180 16.57 9.51 -0.91
C LEU A 180 17.97 9.96 -1.37
N PRO A 181 19.04 9.15 -1.22
CA PRO A 181 20.36 9.52 -1.73
C PRO A 181 20.48 9.51 -3.25
N GLN A 182 19.54 8.87 -3.95
CA GLN A 182 19.57 8.64 -5.39
C GLN A 182 18.52 9.47 -6.14
N PHE A 183 17.71 10.30 -5.43
CA PHE A 183 16.68 11.10 -6.08
C PHE A 183 17.31 12.11 -7.07
N PRO A 184 16.96 12.04 -8.36
CA PRO A 184 17.59 12.84 -9.42
C PRO A 184 17.33 14.35 -9.33
N TRP A 185 16.27 14.74 -8.63
CA TRP A 185 15.93 16.15 -8.36
C TRP A 185 16.87 16.82 -7.35
N ILE A 186 17.68 16.03 -6.65
CA ILE A 186 18.75 16.53 -5.80
C ILE A 186 19.98 16.89 -6.62
N GLY A 187 20.08 16.44 -7.86
CA GLY A 187 21.27 16.64 -8.70
C GLY A 187 21.04 16.67 -10.19
N GLY A 188 19.88 17.06 -10.68
CA GLY A 188 19.66 17.50 -12.09
C GLY A 188 20.14 16.64 -13.26
N LYS A 189 20.75 15.45 -13.06
CA LYS A 189 21.45 14.73 -14.13
C LYS A 189 21.24 13.21 -14.21
N VAL A 190 20.48 12.59 -13.35
CA VAL A 190 20.49 11.11 -13.27
C VAL A 190 19.43 10.42 -14.13
N LEU A 191 18.39 11.11 -14.62
CA LEU A 191 17.40 10.51 -15.52
C LEU A 191 17.82 10.50 -16.99
N ALA A 192 18.86 11.24 -17.38
CA ALA A 192 19.37 11.23 -18.76
C ALA A 192 20.23 10.00 -19.11
N GLY A 193 20.55 9.14 -18.15
CA GLY A 193 21.46 8.00 -18.33
C GLY A 193 20.81 6.62 -18.19
N LEU A 194 19.46 6.54 -18.06
CA LEU A 194 18.74 5.27 -17.87
C LEU A 194 17.66 5.00 -18.93
N PHE A 195 17.74 5.72 -20.07
CA PHE A 195 17.02 5.39 -21.31
C PHE A 195 17.99 5.10 -22.42
#